data_1debb1161e2302f711262b32e50604c8
#
_entry.id   1debb1161e2302f711262b32e50604c8
#
_cell.length_a   1.000
_cell.length_b   1.000
_cell.length_c   1.000
_cell.angle_alpha   90.00
_cell.angle_beta   90.00
_cell.angle_gamma   90.00
#
_symmetry.space_group_name_H-M   'P 1'
#
loop_
_entity.id
_entity.type
_entity.pdbx_description
1 polymer ?
#
loop_
_entity_poly.entity_id
_entity_poly.type
_entity_poly.pdbx_seq_one_letter_code
_entity_poly.pdbx_strand_id
1 'polypeptide(L)'
;MSWQSEHIWIELIVGSRKKSNFCWAFILFLGSLGFLLVGISSYLDRNLISLXXFPSDQIIFFPQGIVMSFYGIAGLFISSYLWCTISWNVGSGYDRFDRKEGIVCIFRWGFPGKNRRILLRFLMKDIQSIRIEVKEGIYARHXXVLYMEIRGQGAIPLTRTAEXXXPREIEQKAAKLAYFLRVPIQVF
;
A
#
# COMPACT_ATOMS: atom_id res chain seq x y z
N MET A 1 -0.91 9.12 -11.30
CA MET A 1 -0.64 9.66 -12.65
C MET A 1 -1.44 8.89 -13.69
N SER A 2 -2.03 9.61 -14.62
CA SER A 2 -2.86 8.96 -15.63
C SER A 2 -2.56 9.57 -17.01
N TRP A 3 -2.79 8.77 -18.01
CA TRP A 3 -2.67 9.19 -19.41
C TRP A 3 -3.97 8.84 -20.12
N GLN A 4 -4.51 9.79 -20.84
CA GLN A 4 -5.82 9.61 -21.44
C GLN A 4 -5.85 10.19 -22.85
N SER A 5 -6.38 9.41 -23.79
CA SER A 5 -6.70 9.89 -25.11
C SER A 5 -8.16 9.60 -25.39
N GLU A 6 -8.57 9.78 -26.65
CA GLU A 6 -9.99 9.55 -27.00
C GLU A 6 -10.41 8.10 -26.79
N HIS A 7 -9.50 7.17 -27.01
CA HIS A 7 -9.85 5.74 -27.00
C HIS A 7 -9.18 4.96 -25.91
N ILE A 8 -8.13 5.49 -25.27
CA ILE A 8 -7.35 4.74 -24.31
C ILE A 8 -7.14 5.58 -23.05
N TRP A 9 -7.37 4.96 -21.91
CA TRP A 9 -7.09 5.56 -20.61
C TRP A 9 -6.17 4.62 -19.88
N ILE A 10 -5.01 5.11 -19.48
CA ILE A 10 -4.04 4.35 -18.69
C ILE A 10 -3.81 5.07 -17.38
N GLU A 11 -4.06 4.35 -16.30
CA GLU A 11 -3.87 4.86 -14.94
C GLU A 11 -2.72 4.13 -14.31
N LEU A 12 -1.65 4.85 -13.96
CA LEU A 12 -0.49 4.25 -13.31
C LEU A 12 -0.74 4.16 -11.81
N ILE A 13 -0.37 3.04 -11.24
CA ILE A 13 -0.62 2.74 -9.84
C ILE A 13 0.71 2.70 -9.11
N VAL A 14 0.84 3.50 -8.06
CA VAL A 14 2.00 3.46 -7.19
C VAL A 14 1.70 2.49 -6.06
N GLY A 15 2.50 1.44 -5.96
CA GLY A 15 2.28 0.43 -4.93
C GLY A 15 3.08 0.70 -3.67
N SER A 16 3.99 -0.22 -3.36
CA SER A 16 4.74 -0.15 -2.11
C SER A 16 5.80 0.93 -2.09
N ARG A 17 6.09 1.57 -3.21
CA ARG A 17 7.13 2.62 -3.27
C ARG A 17 6.60 4.01 -2.99
N LYS A 18 5.48 4.14 -2.31
CA LYS A 18 5.01 5.46 -1.90
C LYS A 18 5.90 6.00 -0.78
N LYS A 19 5.90 7.33 -0.64
CA LYS A 19 6.83 7.99 0.28
C LYS A 19 6.63 7.55 1.72
N SER A 20 5.38 7.33 2.13
CA SER A 20 5.13 6.93 3.51
C SER A 20 5.76 5.59 3.84
N ASN A 21 5.79 4.65 2.88
CA ASN A 21 6.44 3.37 3.13
C ASN A 21 7.94 3.53 3.33
N PHE A 22 8.58 4.39 2.54
CA PHE A 22 10.00 4.68 2.75
C PHE A 22 10.25 5.27 4.14
N CYS A 23 9.41 6.21 4.54
CA CYS A 23 9.57 6.84 5.86
C CYS A 23 9.40 5.81 6.98
N TRP A 24 8.36 4.98 6.90
CA TRP A 24 8.14 3.98 7.92
C TRP A 24 9.25 2.93 7.96
N ALA A 25 9.76 2.54 6.79
CA ALA A 25 10.86 1.58 6.75
C ALA A 25 12.10 2.15 7.44
N PHE A 26 12.43 3.42 7.19
CA PHE A 26 13.56 4.07 7.85
C PHE A 26 13.33 4.20 9.35
N ILE A 27 12.16 4.68 9.75
CA ILE A 27 11.86 4.89 11.17
C ILE A 27 11.94 3.56 11.92
N LEU A 28 11.33 2.52 11.38
CA LEU A 28 11.34 1.22 12.02
C LEU A 28 12.75 0.65 12.06
N PHE A 29 13.51 0.82 10.98
CA PHE A 29 14.88 0.29 10.97
C PHE A 29 15.75 0.96 12.04
N LEU A 30 15.74 2.29 12.06
CA LEU A 30 16.59 3.01 13.00
C LEU A 30 16.15 2.81 14.43
N GLY A 31 14.84 2.85 14.68
CA GLY A 31 14.33 2.63 16.04
C GLY A 31 14.59 1.22 16.52
N SER A 32 14.39 0.24 15.65
CA SER A 32 14.61 -1.15 16.06
C SER A 32 16.07 -1.42 16.31
N LEU A 33 16.93 -0.86 15.47
CA LEU A 33 18.37 -1.03 15.68
C LEU A 33 18.81 -0.40 16.99
N GLY A 34 18.28 0.79 17.30
CA GLY A 34 18.59 1.43 18.56
C GLY A 34 18.12 0.62 19.76
N PHE A 35 16.90 0.11 19.70
CA PHE A 35 16.37 -0.73 20.76
C PHE A 35 17.22 -1.98 20.96
N LEU A 36 17.61 -2.61 19.86
CA LEU A 36 18.41 -3.83 19.94
C LEU A 36 19.79 -3.54 20.52
N LEU A 37 20.41 -2.46 20.07
CA LEU A 37 21.74 -2.10 20.59
C LEU A 37 21.70 -1.78 22.07
N VAL A 38 20.67 -1.07 22.52
CA VAL A 38 20.56 -0.79 23.96
C VAL A 38 20.32 -2.08 24.74
N GLY A 39 19.48 -2.99 24.21
CA GLY A 39 19.26 -4.25 24.89
C GLY A 39 20.50 -5.10 24.95
N ILE A 40 21.27 -5.17 23.88
CA ILE A 40 22.52 -5.93 23.89
C ILE A 40 23.53 -5.27 24.84
N SER A 41 23.60 -3.93 24.84
CA SER A 41 24.49 -3.23 25.75
C SER A 41 24.17 -3.54 27.21
N SER A 42 22.89 -3.57 27.56
CA SER A 42 22.51 -3.87 28.94
C SER A 42 22.84 -5.31 29.30
N TYR A 43 22.72 -6.23 28.34
CA TYR A 43 23.09 -7.62 28.59
C TYR A 43 24.59 -7.77 28.82
N LEU A 44 25.39 -7.10 27.98
CA LEU A 44 26.86 -7.17 28.11
C LEU A 44 27.41 -6.23 29.16
N ASP A 45 26.57 -5.42 29.77
CA ASP A 45 26.99 -4.40 30.75
C ASP A 45 28.02 -3.47 30.13
N ARG A 46 27.85 -3.15 28.88
CA ARG A 46 28.68 -2.22 28.13
C ARG A 46 27.83 -1.18 27.45
N ASN A 47 28.39 0.00 27.25
CA ASN A 47 27.68 1.06 26.55
C ASN A 47 28.10 1.08 25.09
N LEU A 48 27.37 0.32 24.25
CA LEU A 48 27.65 0.26 22.81
C LEU A 48 27.20 1.51 22.07
N ILE A 49 26.23 2.26 22.62
CA ILE A 49 25.76 3.49 22.02
C ILE A 49 26.27 4.66 22.87
N SER A 50 27.56 4.89 22.82
CA SER A 50 28.16 5.98 23.60
C SER A 50 27.85 7.34 22.99
N LEU A 51 27.52 7.37 21.76
CA LEU A 51 27.22 8.64 21.12
C LEU A 51 25.81 9.15 21.37
N UNK A 52 25.16 8.40 21.79
CA UNK A 52 23.87 8.80 21.95
C UNK A 52 23.62 9.14 23.33
N UNK A 53 23.83 9.24 23.58
CA UNK A 53 23.65 9.51 24.64
C UNK A 53 22.79 8.77 25.40
N PHE A 54 22.48 7.91 25.00
CA PHE A 54 21.59 7.02 25.75
C PHE A 54 22.39 6.18 26.70
N PRO A 55 22.25 6.42 27.96
CA PRO A 55 23.04 5.65 28.92
C PRO A 55 22.47 4.24 29.08
N SER A 56 22.95 3.33 28.26
CA SER A 56 22.46 1.96 28.29
C SER A 56 22.81 1.24 29.57
N ASP A 57 23.84 1.70 30.30
CA ASP A 57 24.20 1.11 31.58
C ASP A 57 23.15 1.37 32.64
N GLN A 58 22.26 2.32 32.45
CA GLN A 58 21.15 2.57 33.37
C GLN A 58 19.98 1.63 33.16
N ILE A 59 20.01 0.84 32.10
CA ILE A 59 18.90 -0.08 31.77
C ILE A 59 19.29 -1.47 32.24
N ILE A 60 18.47 -2.04 33.09
CA ILE A 60 18.70 -3.39 33.61
C ILE A 60 18.23 -4.38 32.54
N PHE A 61 19.07 -5.38 32.22
CA PHE A 61 18.73 -6.30 31.15
C PHE A 61 17.42 -7.04 31.43
N PHE A 62 17.22 -7.52 32.65
CA PHE A 62 16.00 -8.19 33.03
C PHE A 62 15.23 -7.31 33.98
N PRO A 63 13.99 -6.86 33.68
CA PRO A 63 13.19 -7.22 32.48
C PRO A 63 13.29 -6.25 31.31
N GLN A 64 13.89 -5.07 31.51
CA GLN A 64 13.79 -4.01 30.47
C GLN A 64 14.64 -4.33 29.27
N GLY A 65 15.86 -4.81 29.47
CA GLY A 65 16.73 -5.13 28.37
C GLY A 65 16.17 -6.24 27.49
N ILE A 66 15.56 -7.24 28.12
CA ILE A 66 14.95 -8.34 27.38
C ILE A 66 13.80 -7.81 26.50
N VAL A 67 12.95 -6.95 27.07
CA VAL A 67 11.83 -6.40 26.33
C VAL A 67 12.33 -5.55 25.16
N MET A 68 13.33 -4.71 25.40
CA MET A 68 13.85 -3.88 24.33
C MET A 68 14.50 -4.71 23.24
N SER A 69 15.22 -5.77 23.61
CA SER A 69 15.82 -6.65 22.60
C SER A 69 14.75 -7.34 21.77
N PHE A 70 13.68 -7.80 22.42
CA PHE A 70 12.60 -8.46 21.71
C PHE A 70 11.94 -7.51 20.72
N TYR A 71 11.61 -6.30 21.16
CA TYR A 71 10.97 -5.34 20.26
C TYR A 71 11.92 -4.90 19.16
N GLY A 72 13.22 -4.82 19.46
CA GLY A 72 14.19 -4.49 18.43
C GLY A 72 14.24 -5.54 17.34
N ILE A 73 14.26 -6.81 17.73
CA ILE A 73 14.30 -7.89 16.75
C ILE A 73 13.00 -7.91 15.93
N ALA A 74 11.85 -7.78 16.60
CA ALA A 74 10.57 -7.78 15.91
C ALA A 74 10.49 -6.61 14.93
N GLY A 75 10.93 -5.44 15.35
CA GLY A 75 10.92 -4.28 14.48
C GLY A 75 11.82 -4.44 13.27
N LEU A 76 12.99 -5.08 13.47
CA LEU A 76 13.88 -5.34 12.33
C LEU A 76 13.24 -6.28 11.32
N PHE A 77 12.50 -7.29 11.78
CA PHE A 77 11.78 -8.16 10.86
C PHE A 77 10.73 -7.38 10.07
N ILE A 78 9.99 -6.51 10.76
CA ILE A 78 8.97 -5.71 10.08
C ILE A 78 9.62 -4.76 9.08
N SER A 79 10.71 -4.12 9.49
CA SER A 79 11.43 -3.21 8.60
C SER A 79 11.99 -3.94 7.38
N SER A 80 12.52 -5.14 7.59
CA SER A 80 13.03 -5.94 6.48
C SER A 80 11.90 -6.29 5.51
N TYR A 81 10.74 -6.64 6.04
CA TYR A 81 9.59 -6.92 5.19
C TYR A 81 9.21 -5.69 4.36
N LEU A 82 9.18 -4.53 4.99
CA LEU A 82 8.86 -3.31 4.26
C LEU A 82 9.89 -3.01 3.18
N TRP A 83 11.17 -3.16 3.48
CA TRP A 83 12.21 -2.94 2.49
C TRP A 83 12.10 -3.93 1.33
N CYS A 84 11.73 -5.18 1.62
CA CYS A 84 11.53 -6.16 0.57
C CYS A 84 10.36 -5.78 -0.34
N THR A 85 9.23 -5.35 0.23
CA THR A 85 8.10 -4.94 -0.61
C THR A 85 8.45 -3.73 -1.46
N ILE A 86 9.22 -2.79 -0.90
CA ILE A 86 9.65 -1.62 -1.66
C ILE A 86 10.59 -2.04 -2.78
N SER A 87 11.53 -2.93 -2.47
CA SER A 87 12.51 -3.38 -3.45
C SER A 87 11.83 -4.09 -4.61
N TRP A 88 10.83 -4.91 -4.33
CA TRP A 88 10.10 -5.63 -5.37
C TRP A 88 8.98 -4.83 -5.99
N ASN A 89 8.74 -3.61 -5.52
CA ASN A 89 7.69 -2.73 -6.05
C ASN A 89 6.33 -3.41 -6.04
N VAL A 90 6.01 -4.09 -4.95
CA VAL A 90 4.78 -4.87 -4.84
C VAL A 90 3.57 -3.94 -4.87
N GLY A 91 2.55 -4.31 -5.61
CA GLY A 91 1.31 -3.55 -5.69
C GLY A 91 1.28 -2.47 -6.74
N SER A 92 2.40 -2.18 -7.39
CA SER A 92 2.39 -1.20 -8.47
C SER A 92 1.88 -1.83 -9.75
N GLY A 93 1.56 -1.02 -10.72
CA GLY A 93 1.09 -1.50 -11.99
C GLY A 93 0.29 -0.45 -12.73
N TYR A 94 -0.67 -0.89 -13.51
CA TYR A 94 -1.49 0.02 -14.26
C TYR A 94 -2.89 -0.56 -14.51
N ASP A 95 -3.82 0.33 -14.77
CA ASP A 95 -5.15 0.00 -15.27
C ASP A 95 -5.25 0.59 -16.67
N ARG A 96 -5.57 -0.24 -17.64
CA ARG A 96 -5.68 0.19 -19.02
C ARG A 96 -7.10 -0.08 -19.51
N PHE A 97 -7.74 0.97 -19.96
CA PHE A 97 -9.10 0.92 -20.51
C PHE A 97 -9.01 1.27 -21.99
N ASP A 98 -9.30 0.33 -22.86
CA ASP A 98 -9.15 0.49 -24.30
C ASP A 98 -10.50 0.39 -24.96
N ARG A 99 -11.05 1.54 -25.37
CA ARG A 99 -12.33 1.56 -26.06
C ARG A 99 -12.25 0.94 -27.44
N LYS A 100 -11.13 1.13 -28.10
CA LYS A 100 -10.99 0.68 -29.48
C LYS A 100 -11.06 -0.83 -29.56
N GLU A 101 -10.42 -1.52 -28.65
CA GLU A 101 -10.45 -2.97 -28.61
C GLU A 101 -11.53 -3.52 -27.70
N GLY A 102 -12.13 -2.66 -26.87
CA GLY A 102 -13.15 -3.10 -25.94
C GLY A 102 -12.65 -3.96 -24.81
N ILE A 103 -11.44 -3.72 -24.34
CA ILE A 103 -10.79 -4.54 -23.32
C ILE A 103 -10.32 -3.66 -22.19
N VAL A 104 -10.46 -4.18 -20.97
CA VAL A 104 -9.90 -3.56 -19.76
C VAL A 104 -8.86 -4.50 -19.21
N CYS A 105 -7.66 -3.98 -18.99
CA CYS A 105 -6.56 -4.75 -18.41
C CYS A 105 -6.15 -4.13 -17.09
N ILE A 106 -6.03 -4.95 -16.06
CA ILE A 106 -5.56 -4.55 -14.75
C ILE A 106 -4.31 -5.34 -14.44
N PHE A 107 -3.19 -4.65 -14.28
CA PHE A 107 -1.90 -5.28 -14.05
C PHE A 107 -1.33 -4.83 -12.72
N ARG A 108 -0.81 -5.78 -11.95
CA ARG A 108 -0.17 -5.49 -10.66
C ARG A 108 1.04 -6.39 -10.49
N TRP A 109 2.10 -5.83 -9.89
CA TRP A 109 3.25 -6.61 -9.48
C TRP A 109 3.00 -7.21 -8.10
N GLY A 110 3.28 -8.49 -7.95
CA GLY A 110 3.18 -9.17 -6.67
C GLY A 110 4.56 -9.50 -6.11
N PHE A 111 4.56 -10.37 -5.09
CA PHE A 111 5.81 -10.88 -4.56
C PHE A 111 6.46 -11.83 -5.57
N PRO A 112 7.79 -11.99 -5.52
CA PRO A 112 8.44 -12.94 -6.43
C PRO A 112 7.89 -14.36 -6.27
N GLY A 113 7.71 -15.02 -7.38
CA GLY A 113 7.14 -16.36 -7.38
C GLY A 113 6.11 -16.49 -8.49
N LYS A 114 5.17 -17.42 -8.28
CA LYS A 114 4.16 -17.68 -9.29
C LYS A 114 3.29 -16.47 -9.57
N ASN A 115 3.00 -15.66 -8.55
CA ASN A 115 2.10 -14.53 -8.68
C ASN A 115 2.86 -13.22 -8.78
N ARG A 116 4.06 -13.25 -9.36
CA ARG A 116 4.83 -12.02 -9.53
C ARG A 116 4.11 -11.03 -10.43
N ARG A 117 3.46 -11.54 -11.47
CA ARG A 117 2.69 -10.72 -12.39
C ARG A 117 1.22 -11.11 -12.29
N ILE A 118 0.40 -10.16 -11.89
CA ILE A 118 -1.03 -10.38 -11.77
C ILE A 118 -1.71 -9.57 -12.86
N LEU A 119 -2.31 -10.27 -13.82
CA LEU A 119 -2.95 -9.63 -14.96
C LEU A 119 -4.39 -10.11 -15.05
N LEU A 120 -5.31 -9.16 -15.01
CA LEU A 120 -6.73 -9.44 -15.18
C LEU A 120 -7.22 -8.75 -16.44
N ARG A 121 -7.98 -9.49 -17.25
CA ARG A 121 -8.56 -8.96 -18.46
C ARG A 121 -10.06 -9.11 -18.44
N PHE A 122 -10.75 -8.06 -18.83
CA PHE A 122 -12.20 -8.07 -18.91
C PHE A 122 -12.65 -7.42 -20.21
N LEU A 123 -13.78 -7.88 -20.72
CA LEU A 123 -14.40 -7.21 -21.87
C LEU A 123 -15.12 -5.97 -21.39
N MET A 124 -14.96 -4.88 -22.12
CA MET A 124 -15.60 -3.62 -21.73
C MET A 124 -17.12 -3.73 -21.68
N LYS A 125 -17.70 -4.57 -22.56
CA LYS A 125 -19.14 -4.76 -22.58
C LYS A 125 -19.66 -5.47 -21.33
N ASP A 126 -18.81 -6.15 -20.59
CA ASP A 126 -19.22 -6.84 -19.38
C ASP A 126 -19.21 -5.92 -18.16
N ILE A 127 -18.70 -4.71 -18.30
CA ILE A 127 -18.70 -3.76 -17.19
C ILE A 127 -20.10 -3.19 -17.05
N GLN A 128 -20.71 -3.38 -15.88
CA GLN A 128 -22.09 -2.97 -15.65
C GLN A 128 -22.18 -1.58 -15.03
N SER A 129 -21.27 -1.25 -14.11
CA SER A 129 -21.34 0.03 -13.43
C SER A 129 -20.03 0.32 -12.73
N ILE A 130 -19.86 1.59 -12.37
CA ILE A 130 -18.79 2.04 -11.49
C ILE A 130 -19.45 2.30 -10.14
N ARG A 131 -18.86 1.74 -9.09
CA ARG A 131 -19.47 1.76 -7.78
C ARG A 131 -18.55 2.47 -6.81
N ILE A 132 -19.10 3.41 -6.07
CA ILE A 132 -18.36 4.10 -5.02
C ILE A 132 -18.91 3.61 -3.69
N GLU A 133 -18.04 3.04 -2.87
CA GLU A 133 -18.42 2.56 -1.55
C GLU A 133 -17.73 3.41 -0.52
N VAL A 134 -18.50 4.03 0.36
CA VAL A 134 -17.93 4.85 1.43
C VAL A 134 -17.70 3.96 2.63
N LYS A 135 -16.45 3.83 3.03
CA LYS A 135 -16.08 3.05 4.20
C LYS A 135 -15.58 3.96 5.30
N GLU A 136 -16.02 3.72 6.51
CA GLU A 136 -15.57 4.49 7.66
C GLU A 136 -14.29 3.91 8.21
N GLY A 137 -13.31 4.76 8.37
CA GLY A 137 -12.04 4.37 8.95
C GLY A 137 -12.04 4.49 10.46
N ILE A 138 -10.89 4.17 11.05
CA ILE A 138 -10.76 4.12 12.50
C ILE A 138 -10.95 5.49 13.12
N TYR A 139 -10.47 6.53 12.48
CA TYR A 139 -10.55 7.89 13.02
C TYR A 139 -11.61 8.71 12.32
N ALA A 140 -12.78 8.12 12.07
CA ALA A 140 -13.89 8.76 11.37
C ALA A 140 -13.51 9.25 9.98
N ARG A 141 -12.53 8.63 9.35
CA ARG A 141 -12.18 8.91 7.96
C ARG A 141 -13.09 8.13 7.03
N HIS A 142 -13.36 8.75 5.88
CA HIS A 142 -14.20 8.12 4.87
C HIS A 142 -13.38 7.85 3.63
N UNK A 143 -13.42 6.71 3.10
CA UNK A 143 -12.65 6.40 2.02
C UNK A 143 -13.59 5.96 0.99
N UNK A 144 -13.49 6.20 0.22
CA UNK A 144 -14.24 5.86 -0.65
C UNK A 144 -13.54 4.95 -1.40
N VAL A 145 -13.90 3.96 -1.66
CA VAL A 145 -13.30 2.91 -2.48
C VAL A 145 -14.06 2.79 -3.79
N LEU A 146 -13.33 2.79 -4.85
CA LEU A 146 -13.88 2.72 -6.20
C LEU A 146 -13.87 1.26 -6.68
N TYR A 147 -15.03 0.77 -7.08
CA TYR A 147 -15.19 -0.58 -7.61
C TYR A 147 -15.70 -0.53 -9.04
N MET A 148 -15.33 -1.55 -9.80
CA MET A 148 -15.87 -1.77 -11.13
C MET A 148 -16.67 -3.07 -11.11
N GLU A 149 -17.97 -2.97 -11.37
CA GLU A 149 -18.84 -4.14 -11.32
C GLU A 149 -18.85 -4.80 -12.69
N ILE A 150 -18.49 -6.07 -12.72
CA ILE A 150 -18.31 -6.82 -13.96
C ILE A 150 -19.22 -8.03 -13.93
N ARG A 151 -19.95 -8.23 -15.03
CA ARG A 151 -20.89 -9.33 -15.14
C ARG A 151 -20.15 -10.67 -14.96
N GLY A 152 -20.65 -11.44 -14.01
CA GLY A 152 -20.07 -12.74 -13.73
C GLY A 152 -18.85 -12.74 -12.86
N GLN A 153 -18.27 -11.58 -12.58
CA GLN A 153 -17.07 -11.48 -11.76
C GLN A 153 -17.31 -10.75 -10.44
N GLY A 154 -18.40 -10.00 -10.34
CA GLY A 154 -18.67 -9.20 -9.17
C GLY A 154 -17.95 -7.87 -9.22
N ALA A 155 -17.67 -7.32 -8.05
CA ALA A 155 -17.04 -6.01 -7.93
C ALA A 155 -15.53 -6.16 -7.80
N ILE A 156 -14.81 -5.49 -8.70
CA ILE A 156 -13.34 -5.49 -8.71
C ILE A 156 -12.88 -4.14 -8.19
N PRO A 157 -12.09 -4.08 -7.13
CA PRO A 157 -11.63 -2.80 -6.60
C PRO A 157 -10.58 -2.17 -7.51
N LEU A 158 -10.76 -0.88 -7.77
CA LEU A 158 -9.82 -0.11 -8.58
C LEU A 158 -8.90 0.75 -7.73
N THR A 159 -9.32 1.13 -6.52
CA THR A 159 -8.49 1.87 -5.59
C THR A 159 -8.43 1.14 -4.27
N ARG A 160 -7.35 1.37 -3.54
CA ARG A 160 -7.21 0.81 -2.21
C ARG A 160 -7.73 1.79 -1.16
N THR A 161 -8.21 1.27 -0.04
CA THR A 161 -8.65 2.12 1.06
C THR A 161 -7.53 3.00 1.59
N ALA A 162 -6.30 2.57 1.44
CA ALA A 162 -5.16 3.33 1.93
C ALA A 162 -4.82 4.54 1.06
N GLU A 163 -5.39 4.65 -0.14
CA GLU A 163 -5.13 5.80 -1.01
C GLU A 163 -6.12 6.90 -0.71
N UNK A 164 -5.92 7.56 0.08
CA UNK A 164 -6.84 8.45 0.55
C UNK A 164 -6.98 9.60 -0.31
N UNK A 165 -7.69 9.41 -0.96
CA UNK A 165 -7.91 10.43 -1.66
C UNK A 165 -9.03 11.06 -1.07
N UNK A 166 -9.05 11.92 -1.25
CA UNK A 166 -10.02 12.55 -0.87
C UNK A 166 -11.13 11.99 -1.47
N PRO A 167 -12.26 12.18 -0.85
CA PRO A 167 -13.48 11.67 -1.46
C PRO A 167 -13.90 12.41 -2.72
N ARG A 168 -13.60 13.70 -2.76
CA ARG A 168 -13.91 14.46 -3.97
C ARG A 168 -13.12 13.96 -5.17
N GLU A 169 -11.83 13.63 -4.94
CA GLU A 169 -11.01 13.13 -6.03
C GLU A 169 -11.51 11.79 -6.53
N ILE A 170 -11.96 10.94 -5.63
CA ILE A 170 -12.51 9.64 -6.02
C ILE A 170 -13.80 9.82 -6.79
N GLU A 171 -14.65 10.76 -6.35
CA GLU A 171 -15.89 11.03 -7.08
C GLU A 171 -15.61 11.55 -8.47
N GLN A 172 -14.63 12.44 -8.61
CA GLN A 172 -14.28 12.96 -9.93
C GLN A 172 -13.71 11.88 -10.82
N LYS A 173 -12.86 11.02 -10.26
CA LYS A 173 -12.31 9.91 -11.00
C LYS A 173 -13.41 8.94 -11.44
N ALA A 174 -14.35 8.66 -10.54
CA ALA A 174 -15.47 7.77 -10.87
C ALA A 174 -16.32 8.36 -11.97
N ALA A 175 -16.60 9.66 -11.92
CA ALA A 175 -17.39 10.30 -12.95
C ALA A 175 -16.70 10.25 -14.30
N LYS A 176 -15.41 10.54 -14.34
CA LYS A 176 -14.67 10.51 -15.60
C LYS A 176 -14.60 9.08 -16.15
N LEU A 177 -14.39 8.11 -15.26
CA LEU A 177 -14.28 6.73 -15.71
C LEU A 177 -15.63 6.20 -16.19
N ALA A 178 -16.72 6.53 -15.48
CA ALA A 178 -18.04 6.11 -15.91
C ALA A 178 -18.38 6.71 -17.26
N TYR A 179 -18.01 7.98 -17.47
CA TYR A 179 -18.24 8.61 -18.76
C TYR A 179 -17.42 7.94 -19.86
N PHE A 180 -16.16 7.64 -19.55
CA PHE A 180 -15.29 6.97 -20.52
C PHE A 180 -15.81 5.59 -20.88
N LEU A 181 -16.28 4.84 -19.90
CA LEU A 181 -16.81 3.49 -20.12
C LEU A 181 -18.28 3.48 -20.52
N ARG A 182 -18.96 4.62 -20.37
CA ARG A 182 -20.39 4.75 -20.70
C ARG A 182 -21.24 3.82 -19.86
N VAL A 183 -21.01 3.85 -18.55
CA VAL A 183 -21.77 3.05 -17.59
C VAL A 183 -22.26 3.96 -16.48
N PRO A 184 -23.29 3.54 -15.73
CA PRO A 184 -23.79 4.37 -14.63
C PRO A 184 -22.89 4.29 -13.41
N ILE A 185 -23.07 5.26 -12.51
CA ILE A 185 -22.38 5.31 -11.23
C ILE A 185 -23.36 4.91 -10.15
N GLN A 186 -22.92 4.04 -9.27
CA GLN A 186 -23.69 3.65 -8.10
C GLN A 186 -22.93 4.06 -6.84
N VAL A 187 -23.62 4.66 -5.88
CA VAL A 187 -23.04 5.11 -4.63
C VAL A 187 -23.67 4.33 -3.50
N PHE A 188 -22.84 3.74 -2.65
CA PHE A 188 -23.31 2.98 -1.49
C PHE A 188 -22.71 3.45 -0.19
#